data_8094cc6fa4e3d27da658479ca12af781
#
_entry.id   8094cc6fa4e3d27da658479ca12af781
#
_cell.length_a   1.000
_cell.length_b   1.000
_cell.length_c   1.000
_cell.angle_alpha   90.00
_cell.angle_beta   90.00
_cell.angle_gamma   90.00
#
_symmetry.space_group_name_H-M   'P 1'
#
loop_
_entity.id
_entity.type
_entity.pdbx_description
1 polymer ?
#
loop_
_entity_poly.entity_id
_entity_poly.type
_entity_poly.pdbx_seq_one_letter_code
_entity_poly.pdbx_strand_id
1 'polypeptide(L)'
;MSSMSLPSDVSVSLPPDDVSDDGSDEVAVEVVNVDEAVSLPDDVADQVVLPDNLSDDGSDEGFNELDDCADLSDLDINCEVTGPEFDAPSPGTVMKEVQHVAEFYSQPRVVPQARQQGMRAQLSLDIITGWNFLCKRVRSISLELLQLPMIVVLILSPPCTVFSDIQRLWNVKKYAKEVWANRWADGMCLLDHSMECAEMQVKMNNFFVFEHPSRATSWSQASVKRVAAIPGVDSITIDMCMLGLASKVKGTPMRKRTRIMTNSKPLLQLLKGKRCDKSHDHRLIWGYEGGQTRTSWAQIYPKPFVDLLVAAAQVHVRMG
;
A
#
# COMPACT_ATOMS: atom_id res chain seq x y z
N MET A 1 44.98 -25.54 -24.52
CA MET A 1 45.93 -24.65 -23.87
C MET A 1 45.89 -23.31 -24.56
N SER A 2 45.21 -22.36 -24.01
CA SER A 2 45.36 -20.93 -24.32
C SER A 2 44.73 -20.16 -23.16
N SER A 3 45.58 -19.60 -22.36
CA SER A 3 45.28 -18.73 -21.23
C SER A 3 44.88 -17.34 -21.74
N MET A 4 43.74 -16.83 -21.32
CA MET A 4 43.41 -15.39 -21.43
C MET A 4 43.46 -14.78 -20.05
N SER A 5 44.40 -13.84 -19.91
CA SER A 5 44.63 -12.98 -18.76
C SER A 5 43.57 -11.88 -18.65
N LEU A 6 43.14 -11.60 -17.39
CA LEU A 6 42.31 -10.46 -16.98
C LEU A 6 43.18 -9.20 -16.92
N PRO A 7 42.63 -8.02 -17.26
CA PRO A 7 43.28 -6.75 -16.94
C PRO A 7 42.89 -6.30 -15.52
N SER A 8 43.93 -5.93 -14.76
CA SER A 8 43.90 -5.27 -13.45
C SER A 8 43.75 -3.75 -13.61
N ASP A 9 43.20 -3.14 -12.54
CA ASP A 9 43.32 -1.74 -12.12
C ASP A 9 42.38 -0.71 -12.72
N VAL A 10 41.32 -0.41 -11.95
CA VAL A 10 40.69 0.91 -11.93
C VAL A 10 40.77 1.45 -10.48
N SER A 11 41.70 2.34 -10.24
CA SER A 11 41.83 3.14 -9.02
C SER A 11 40.83 4.31 -9.06
N VAL A 12 39.91 4.38 -8.09
CA VAL A 12 39.02 5.52 -7.88
C VAL A 12 39.65 6.38 -6.76
N SER A 13 40.07 7.58 -7.12
CA SER A 13 40.54 8.61 -6.19
C SER A 13 39.34 9.36 -5.61
N LEU A 14 39.28 9.44 -4.27
CA LEU A 14 38.35 10.29 -3.52
C LEU A 14 38.93 11.72 -3.46
N PRO A 15 38.08 12.76 -3.51
CA PRO A 15 38.54 14.14 -3.23
C PRO A 15 38.68 14.41 -1.72
N PRO A 16 39.52 15.35 -1.30
CA PRO A 16 39.85 15.62 0.10
C PRO A 16 38.75 16.39 0.84
N ASP A 17 38.65 16.10 2.14
CA ASP A 17 37.84 16.79 3.13
C ASP A 17 38.33 18.23 3.32
N ASP A 18 37.45 19.22 3.13
CA ASP A 18 37.67 20.60 3.62
C ASP A 18 36.83 20.80 4.89
N VAL A 19 37.55 20.95 6.00
CA VAL A 19 37.05 21.36 7.32
C VAL A 19 37.31 22.86 7.47
N SER A 20 36.26 23.64 7.68
CA SER A 20 36.32 24.96 8.35
C SER A 20 34.95 25.26 8.93
N ASP A 21 34.79 25.16 10.17
CA ASP A 21 34.95 26.01 11.34
C ASP A 21 33.98 27.20 11.41
N ASP A 22 33.22 27.17 12.54
CA ASP A 22 32.68 28.27 13.33
C ASP A 22 31.54 29.15 12.78
N GLY A 23 30.45 29.14 13.54
CA GLY A 23 29.31 30.05 13.39
C GLY A 23 28.14 29.68 14.29
N SER A 24 28.27 29.97 15.58
CA SER A 24 27.16 29.97 16.55
C SER A 24 26.09 30.99 16.14
N ASP A 25 24.91 30.55 15.73
CA ASP A 25 23.72 31.38 15.67
C ASP A 25 22.60 30.74 16.49
N GLU A 26 22.22 31.42 17.55
CA GLU A 26 21.03 31.19 18.36
C GLU A 26 19.78 31.30 17.49
N VAL A 27 19.07 30.19 17.25
CA VAL A 27 17.77 30.21 16.62
C VAL A 27 16.71 30.39 17.69
N ALA A 28 16.16 31.57 17.74
CA ALA A 28 14.95 31.91 18.52
C ALA A 28 13.79 31.04 18.06
N VAL A 29 13.20 30.31 19.00
CA VAL A 29 11.97 29.54 18.78
C VAL A 29 10.79 30.50 18.80
N GLU A 30 10.29 30.85 17.62
CA GLU A 30 9.06 31.61 17.47
C GLU A 30 7.87 30.66 17.62
N VAL A 31 7.10 30.86 18.68
CA VAL A 31 5.83 30.14 18.95
C VAL A 31 4.79 30.73 18.02
N VAL A 32 4.46 30.03 16.92
CA VAL A 32 3.38 30.42 16.03
C VAL A 32 2.06 29.87 16.59
N ASN A 33 1.17 30.78 16.94
CA ASN A 33 -0.23 30.52 17.30
C ASN A 33 -0.97 29.94 16.10
N VAL A 34 -1.58 28.75 16.26
CA VAL A 34 -2.34 28.04 15.22
C VAL A 34 -3.82 28.39 15.34
N ASP A 35 -4.18 29.60 14.96
CA ASP A 35 -5.59 30.01 14.75
C ASP A 35 -5.67 30.88 13.47
N GLU A 36 -5.32 30.26 12.32
CA GLU A 36 -5.69 30.83 11.02
C GLU A 36 -6.23 29.71 10.12
N ALA A 37 -7.49 29.88 9.77
CA ALA A 37 -8.19 29.08 8.78
C ALA A 37 -7.45 29.18 7.44
N VAL A 38 -6.76 28.11 7.04
CA VAL A 38 -6.08 28.02 5.74
C VAL A 38 -7.16 27.98 4.65
N SER A 39 -7.38 29.12 3.99
CA SER A 39 -8.11 29.20 2.72
C SER A 39 -7.31 28.44 1.65
N LEU A 40 -7.98 27.53 0.95
CA LEU A 40 -7.41 26.81 -0.19
C LEU A 40 -7.11 27.79 -1.33
N PRO A 41 -6.00 27.64 -2.05
CA PRO A 41 -5.69 28.47 -3.22
C PRO A 41 -6.74 28.29 -4.34
N ASP A 42 -7.13 29.38 -4.99
CA ASP A 42 -8.18 29.46 -6.02
C ASP A 42 -7.88 28.73 -7.35
N ASP A 43 -6.72 28.11 -7.50
CA ASP A 43 -6.30 27.41 -8.73
C ASP A 43 -6.75 25.94 -8.83
N VAL A 44 -7.59 25.45 -7.89
CA VAL A 44 -8.16 24.10 -7.95
C VAL A 44 -9.55 24.07 -8.60
N ALA A 45 -10.18 25.23 -8.82
CA ALA A 45 -11.56 25.33 -9.33
C ALA A 45 -11.69 25.11 -10.84
N ASP A 46 -10.64 25.30 -11.63
CA ASP A 46 -10.70 25.36 -13.10
C ASP A 46 -10.44 24.04 -13.86
N GLN A 47 -10.41 22.89 -13.19
CA GLN A 47 -10.17 21.59 -13.86
C GLN A 47 -11.31 20.57 -13.74
N VAL A 48 -12.50 20.99 -13.32
CA VAL A 48 -13.71 20.15 -13.42
C VAL A 48 -14.64 20.77 -14.47
N VAL A 49 -14.30 20.62 -15.73
CA VAL A 49 -15.27 20.82 -16.81
C VAL A 49 -16.21 19.62 -16.77
N LEU A 50 -17.38 19.80 -16.18
CA LEU A 50 -18.50 18.90 -16.34
C LEU A 50 -19.01 19.06 -17.78
N PRO A 51 -19.19 17.99 -18.58
CA PRO A 51 -19.86 18.13 -19.86
C PRO A 51 -21.33 18.48 -19.63
N ASP A 52 -21.75 19.63 -20.15
CA ASP A 52 -23.12 20.13 -20.19
C ASP A 52 -23.97 19.34 -21.19
N ASN A 53 -24.12 18.04 -21.07
CA ASN A 53 -25.15 17.30 -21.82
C ASN A 53 -25.36 15.92 -21.18
N LEU A 54 -26.07 15.89 -20.05
CA LEU A 54 -26.85 14.74 -19.66
C LEU A 54 -28.31 15.11 -19.88
N SER A 55 -28.82 14.86 -21.09
CA SER A 55 -30.25 14.78 -21.32
C SER A 55 -30.81 13.67 -20.45
N ASP A 56 -31.76 14.06 -19.62
CA ASP A 56 -32.61 13.25 -18.78
C ASP A 56 -33.44 12.34 -19.73
N ASP A 57 -32.94 11.13 -19.98
CA ASP A 57 -33.70 10.08 -20.64
C ASP A 57 -33.90 8.96 -19.63
N GLY A 58 -35.11 9.03 -19.05
CA GLY A 58 -35.52 8.18 -17.96
C GLY A 58 -35.61 6.70 -18.33
N SER A 59 -34.68 5.94 -17.85
CA SER A 59 -34.88 4.54 -17.52
C SER A 59 -34.05 4.24 -16.27
N ASP A 60 -34.69 4.42 -15.13
CA ASP A 60 -34.23 4.09 -13.80
C ASP A 60 -34.27 2.55 -13.63
N GLU A 61 -33.41 1.84 -14.38
CA GLU A 61 -33.06 0.47 -14.06
C GLU A 61 -31.93 0.55 -13.04
N GLY A 62 -32.30 0.30 -11.78
CA GLY A 62 -31.47 0.43 -10.61
C GLY A 62 -30.18 -0.39 -10.71
N PHE A 63 -29.10 0.27 -11.09
CA PHE A 63 -27.76 -0.27 -10.95
C PHE A 63 -27.29 -0.12 -9.51
N ASN A 64 -27.41 -1.19 -8.75
CA ASN A 64 -26.72 -1.38 -7.49
C ASN A 64 -25.21 -1.61 -7.74
N GLU A 65 -24.50 -0.59 -8.23
CA GLU A 65 -23.07 -0.66 -8.61
C GLU A 65 -22.09 -0.65 -7.43
N LEU A 66 -22.55 -0.91 -6.21
CA LEU A 66 -21.70 -0.89 -5.02
C LEU A 66 -21.54 -2.22 -4.31
N ASP A 67 -22.17 -3.29 -4.83
CA ASP A 67 -22.15 -4.61 -4.18
C ASP A 67 -20.89 -5.44 -4.46
N ASP A 68 -19.97 -4.97 -5.30
CA ASP A 68 -18.70 -5.67 -5.55
C ASP A 68 -17.56 -5.37 -4.56
N CYS A 69 -17.77 -4.46 -3.62
CA CYS A 69 -17.08 -4.55 -2.34
C CYS A 69 -17.94 -5.48 -1.49
N ALA A 70 -17.60 -6.76 -1.38
CA ALA A 70 -18.29 -7.69 -0.50
C ALA A 70 -18.72 -6.95 0.78
N ASP A 71 -20.03 -6.87 1.01
CA ASP A 71 -20.59 -6.18 2.18
C ASP A 71 -20.16 -6.97 3.42
N LEU A 72 -19.04 -6.53 4.04
CA LEU A 72 -18.49 -7.15 5.23
C LEU A 72 -19.38 -6.93 6.45
N SER A 73 -20.46 -6.13 6.31
CA SER A 73 -21.40 -5.86 7.40
C SER A 73 -22.32 -7.06 7.72
N ASP A 74 -22.53 -7.97 6.77
CA ASP A 74 -23.32 -9.21 6.97
C ASP A 74 -22.48 -10.39 7.46
N LEU A 75 -21.17 -10.24 7.59
CA LEU A 75 -20.34 -11.23 8.26
C LEU A 75 -20.53 -11.07 9.76
N ASP A 76 -21.37 -11.95 10.31
CA ASP A 76 -21.69 -12.07 11.72
C ASP A 76 -20.42 -11.96 12.57
N ILE A 77 -20.34 -10.94 13.44
CA ILE A 77 -19.17 -10.65 14.30
C ILE A 77 -18.92 -11.80 15.30
N ASN A 78 -19.84 -12.73 15.39
CA ASN A 78 -19.61 -14.02 16.02
C ASN A 78 -18.66 -14.83 15.13
N CYS A 79 -17.40 -14.79 15.48
CA CYS A 79 -16.27 -15.45 14.85
C CYS A 79 -16.39 -17.00 14.92
N GLU A 80 -17.51 -17.55 14.49
CA GLU A 80 -17.61 -18.94 14.09
C GLU A 80 -17.09 -19.00 12.65
N VAL A 81 -15.89 -19.56 12.50
CA VAL A 81 -15.31 -19.92 11.21
C VAL A 81 -16.19 -21.03 10.63
N THR A 82 -17.37 -20.67 10.09
CA THR A 82 -18.23 -21.55 9.32
C THR A 82 -17.92 -21.41 7.84
N GLY A 83 -16.70 -21.71 7.47
CA GLY A 83 -16.29 -22.02 6.11
C GLY A 83 -15.99 -23.52 6.01
N PRO A 84 -15.85 -24.11 4.80
CA PRO A 84 -15.34 -25.46 4.65
C PRO A 84 -14.05 -25.53 5.46
N GLU A 85 -13.91 -26.56 6.32
CA GLU A 85 -12.80 -26.74 7.26
C GLU A 85 -11.50 -26.17 6.69
N PHE A 86 -11.31 -24.88 6.94
CA PHE A 86 -10.05 -24.25 6.69
C PHE A 86 -9.23 -24.70 7.88
N ASP A 87 -8.48 -25.79 7.71
CA ASP A 87 -7.31 -26.08 8.50
C ASP A 87 -6.38 -24.88 8.32
N ALA A 88 -6.71 -23.78 9.01
CA ALA A 88 -5.72 -22.75 9.26
C ALA A 88 -4.59 -23.51 9.95
N PRO A 89 -3.48 -23.76 9.27
CA PRO A 89 -2.44 -24.57 9.83
C PRO A 89 -2.12 -23.94 11.18
N SER A 90 -2.09 -24.76 12.24
CA SER A 90 -1.73 -24.25 13.57
C SER A 90 -0.42 -23.47 13.41
N PRO A 91 -0.23 -22.35 14.14
CA PRO A 91 1.00 -21.56 14.04
C PRO A 91 2.28 -22.39 14.09
N GLY A 92 2.26 -23.50 14.83
CA GLY A 92 3.37 -24.44 14.92
C GLY A 92 3.59 -25.33 13.69
N THR A 93 2.59 -25.48 12.81
CA THR A 93 2.70 -26.33 11.60
C THR A 93 3.13 -25.52 10.39
N VAL A 94 2.80 -24.21 10.34
CA VAL A 94 3.02 -23.35 9.16
C VAL A 94 4.44 -22.84 9.03
N MET A 95 5.18 -22.74 10.13
CA MET A 95 6.41 -21.93 10.16
C MET A 95 7.63 -22.73 10.61
N LYS A 96 7.94 -23.83 9.93
CA LYS A 96 9.25 -24.48 10.11
C LYS A 96 10.40 -23.78 9.36
N GLU A 97 10.09 -22.87 8.45
CA GLU A 97 11.07 -22.24 7.59
C GLU A 97 10.85 -20.72 7.47
N VAL A 98 11.96 -19.98 7.36
CA VAL A 98 11.95 -18.55 7.11
C VAL A 98 11.20 -18.25 5.81
N GLN A 99 10.24 -17.33 5.87
CA GLN A 99 9.53 -16.82 4.72
C GLN A 99 10.22 -15.53 4.24
N HIS A 100 10.66 -15.50 3.01
CA HIS A 100 11.33 -14.31 2.47
C HIS A 100 10.35 -13.16 2.24
N VAL A 101 9.10 -13.49 1.84
CA VAL A 101 8.03 -12.52 1.61
C VAL A 101 6.71 -13.08 2.12
N ALA A 102 5.93 -12.23 2.76
CA ALA A 102 4.52 -12.44 3.05
C ALA A 102 3.70 -11.23 2.60
N GLU A 103 2.42 -11.42 2.29
CA GLU A 103 1.50 -10.33 1.95
C GLU A 103 0.20 -10.46 2.73
N PHE A 104 -0.26 -9.33 3.34
CA PHE A 104 -1.50 -9.23 4.08
C PHE A 104 -2.42 -8.22 3.42
N TYR A 105 -3.73 -8.48 3.47
CA TYR A 105 -4.79 -7.63 2.91
C TYR A 105 -4.77 -7.49 1.39
N SER A 106 -4.17 -8.39 0.69
CA SER A 106 -4.19 -8.39 -0.77
C SER A 106 -4.33 -9.79 -1.32
N GLN A 107 -5.01 -9.90 -2.45
CA GLN A 107 -5.02 -11.15 -3.21
C GLN A 107 -3.58 -11.57 -3.52
N PRO A 108 -3.27 -12.88 -3.51
CA PRO A 108 -1.92 -13.38 -3.77
C PRO A 108 -1.34 -12.89 -5.09
N ARG A 109 -0.31 -12.04 -5.04
CA ARG A 109 0.40 -11.51 -6.22
C ARG A 109 1.90 -11.46 -6.02
N VAL A 110 2.33 -10.90 -4.89
CA VAL A 110 3.76 -10.78 -4.56
C VAL A 110 4.30 -12.15 -4.17
N VAL A 111 3.58 -12.90 -3.35
CA VAL A 111 3.96 -14.25 -2.92
C VAL A 111 4.12 -15.22 -4.10
N PRO A 112 3.19 -15.36 -5.06
CA PRO A 112 3.40 -16.21 -6.23
C PRO A 112 4.59 -15.79 -7.08
N GLN A 113 4.80 -14.48 -7.30
CA GLN A 113 5.93 -13.96 -8.06
C GLN A 113 7.26 -14.24 -7.36
N ALA A 114 7.32 -14.08 -6.03
CA ALA A 114 8.49 -14.41 -5.24
C ALA A 114 8.86 -15.90 -5.36
N ARG A 115 7.86 -16.80 -5.30
CA ARG A 115 8.08 -18.24 -5.53
C ARG A 115 8.64 -18.54 -6.91
N GLN A 116 8.10 -17.91 -7.96
CA GLN A 116 8.62 -18.09 -9.33
C GLN A 116 10.08 -17.68 -9.46
N GLN A 117 10.54 -16.78 -8.59
CA GLN A 117 11.94 -16.36 -8.51
C GLN A 117 12.77 -17.15 -7.48
N GLY A 118 12.28 -18.31 -7.04
CA GLY A 118 13.02 -19.23 -6.14
C GLY A 118 13.03 -18.79 -4.67
N MET A 119 12.19 -17.82 -4.27
CA MET A 119 12.09 -17.39 -2.88
C MET A 119 11.12 -18.28 -2.09
N ARG A 120 11.37 -18.44 -0.79
CA ARG A 120 10.41 -19.06 0.13
C ARG A 120 9.34 -18.02 0.47
N ALA A 121 8.14 -18.22 -0.04
CA ALA A 121 7.01 -17.31 0.16
C ALA A 121 5.70 -18.12 0.09
N GLN A 122 5.02 -18.29 1.21
CA GLN A 122 3.80 -19.11 1.31
C GLN A 122 2.64 -18.36 1.95
N LEU A 123 2.91 -17.26 2.66
CA LEU A 123 1.92 -16.54 3.43
C LEU A 123 1.30 -15.39 2.63
N SER A 124 0.07 -15.60 2.22
CA SER A 124 -0.80 -14.55 1.66
C SER A 124 -2.09 -14.56 2.44
N LEU A 125 -2.22 -13.65 3.41
CA LEU A 125 -3.32 -13.58 4.35
C LEU A 125 -4.29 -12.49 3.92
N ASP A 126 -5.42 -12.92 3.38
CA ASP A 126 -6.47 -12.03 2.86
C ASP A 126 -7.83 -12.68 3.09
N ILE A 127 -8.90 -11.92 3.05
CA ILE A 127 -10.25 -12.43 3.22
C ILE A 127 -10.58 -13.52 2.18
N ILE A 128 -10.09 -13.38 0.95
CA ILE A 128 -10.29 -14.40 -0.09
C ILE A 128 -9.51 -15.70 0.14
N THR A 129 -8.49 -15.65 1.01
CA THR A 129 -7.75 -16.83 1.48
C THR A 129 -8.22 -17.30 2.85
N GLY A 130 -9.37 -16.81 3.32
CA GLY A 130 -9.99 -17.20 4.59
C GLY A 130 -9.53 -16.41 5.82
N TRP A 131 -8.72 -15.35 5.66
CA TRP A 131 -8.19 -14.55 6.76
C TRP A 131 -8.95 -13.24 6.93
N ASN A 132 -10.04 -13.28 7.71
CA ASN A 132 -10.80 -12.08 8.04
C ASN A 132 -10.15 -11.33 9.21
N PHE A 133 -9.42 -10.26 8.91
CA PHE A 133 -8.75 -9.43 9.91
C PHE A 133 -9.70 -8.54 10.76
N LEU A 134 -11.00 -8.50 10.47
CA LEU A 134 -11.97 -7.93 11.40
C LEU A 134 -12.16 -8.85 12.62
N CYS A 135 -11.90 -10.14 12.47
CA CYS A 135 -11.89 -11.08 13.58
C CYS A 135 -10.67 -10.87 14.49
N LYS A 136 -10.91 -10.60 15.77
CA LYS A 136 -9.86 -10.37 16.77
C LYS A 136 -8.89 -11.56 16.88
N ARG A 137 -9.42 -12.79 16.81
CA ARG A 137 -8.60 -14.02 16.86
C ARG A 137 -7.63 -14.10 15.67
N VAL A 138 -8.09 -13.76 14.47
CA VAL A 138 -7.26 -13.77 13.25
C VAL A 138 -6.13 -12.74 13.38
N ARG A 139 -6.42 -11.54 13.91
CA ARG A 139 -5.39 -10.53 14.17
C ARG A 139 -4.36 -11.01 15.20
N SER A 140 -4.82 -11.65 16.30
CA SER A 140 -3.89 -12.21 17.31
C SER A 140 -2.95 -13.24 16.68
N ILE A 141 -3.49 -14.21 15.94
CA ILE A 141 -2.70 -15.25 15.27
C ILE A 141 -1.67 -14.63 14.30
N SER A 142 -2.07 -13.63 13.52
CA SER A 142 -1.15 -12.98 12.58
C SER A 142 -0.01 -12.24 13.30
N LEU A 143 -0.28 -11.59 14.43
CA LEU A 143 0.76 -10.97 15.26
C LEU A 143 1.67 -12.00 15.90
N GLU A 144 1.15 -13.14 16.35
CA GLU A 144 1.95 -14.27 16.84
C GLU A 144 2.90 -14.80 15.76
N LEU A 145 2.42 -14.94 14.53
CA LEU A 145 3.27 -15.31 13.40
C LEU A 145 4.42 -14.32 13.15
N LEU A 146 4.17 -13.02 13.36
CA LEU A 146 5.19 -11.97 13.18
C LEU A 146 6.19 -11.89 14.34
N GLN A 147 5.87 -12.45 15.52
CA GLN A 147 6.83 -12.56 16.64
C GLN A 147 7.91 -13.62 16.39
N LEU A 148 7.64 -14.55 15.49
CA LEU A 148 8.65 -15.47 15.02
C LEU A 148 9.55 -14.72 14.00
N PRO A 149 10.90 -14.77 14.11
CA PRO A 149 11.78 -14.04 13.20
C PRO A 149 11.83 -14.70 11.81
N MET A 150 10.66 -14.96 11.24
CA MET A 150 10.51 -15.83 10.07
C MET A 150 10.00 -15.12 8.82
N ILE A 151 9.56 -13.87 8.90
CA ILE A 151 9.10 -13.09 7.75
C ILE A 151 10.06 -11.94 7.49
N VAL A 152 10.87 -12.06 6.44
CA VAL A 152 11.88 -11.03 6.12
C VAL A 152 11.26 -9.75 5.60
N VAL A 153 10.28 -9.84 4.67
CA VAL A 153 9.55 -8.68 4.14
C VAL A 153 8.06 -8.93 4.18
N LEU A 154 7.32 -8.06 4.83
CA LEU A 154 5.86 -8.07 4.91
C LEU A 154 5.26 -6.95 4.06
N ILE A 155 4.40 -7.32 3.12
CA ILE A 155 3.61 -6.37 2.32
C ILE A 155 2.25 -6.17 2.98
N LEU A 156 1.87 -4.91 3.22
CA LEU A 156 0.65 -4.50 3.89
C LEU A 156 -0.17 -3.59 2.98
N SER A 157 -1.35 -4.04 2.57
CA SER A 157 -2.24 -3.31 1.66
C SER A 157 -3.68 -3.29 2.18
N PRO A 158 -3.94 -2.76 3.38
CA PRO A 158 -5.28 -2.78 3.95
C PRO A 158 -6.26 -1.99 3.07
N PRO A 159 -7.57 -2.29 3.14
CA PRO A 159 -8.58 -1.61 2.36
C PRO A 159 -8.54 -0.10 2.55
N CYS A 160 -8.36 0.65 1.45
CA CYS A 160 -8.27 2.11 1.48
C CYS A 160 -9.62 2.81 1.27
N THR A 161 -10.71 2.06 1.15
CA THR A 161 -12.03 2.54 0.71
C THR A 161 -12.51 3.73 1.52
N VAL A 162 -12.58 3.61 2.85
CA VAL A 162 -13.09 4.69 3.72
C VAL A 162 -12.16 5.90 3.80
N PHE A 163 -10.88 5.72 3.46
CA PHE A 163 -9.86 6.78 3.53
C PHE A 163 -9.67 7.53 2.22
N SER A 164 -10.24 7.05 1.10
CA SER A 164 -10.04 7.67 -0.21
C SER A 164 -10.95 8.88 -0.41
N ASP A 165 -10.43 9.93 -1.06
CA ASP A 165 -11.19 11.14 -1.36
C ASP A 165 -12.45 10.86 -2.19
N ILE A 166 -12.36 9.92 -3.14
CA ILE A 166 -13.51 9.54 -4.01
C ILE A 166 -14.65 9.02 -3.15
N GLN A 167 -14.37 8.14 -2.21
CA GLN A 167 -15.39 7.56 -1.33
C GLN A 167 -15.97 8.61 -0.38
N ARG A 168 -15.14 9.48 0.18
CA ARG A 168 -15.60 10.58 1.05
C ARG A 168 -16.56 11.52 0.34
N LEU A 169 -16.26 11.89 -0.90
CA LEU A 169 -17.09 12.83 -1.65
C LEU A 169 -18.46 12.24 -2.03
N TRP A 170 -18.52 10.95 -2.34
CA TRP A 170 -19.72 10.30 -2.87
C TRP A 170 -20.49 9.51 -1.80
N ASN A 171 -19.81 8.73 -1.00
CA ASN A 171 -20.45 7.75 -0.12
C ASN A 171 -20.89 8.31 1.23
N VAL A 172 -20.20 9.32 1.78
CA VAL A 172 -20.65 10.00 3.02
C VAL A 172 -22.05 10.60 2.86
N LYS A 173 -22.40 11.05 1.65
CA LYS A 173 -23.73 11.60 1.36
C LYS A 173 -24.77 10.53 1.02
N LYS A 174 -24.33 9.35 0.60
CA LYS A 174 -25.19 8.26 0.12
C LYS A 174 -25.64 7.34 1.25
N TYR A 175 -24.76 7.05 2.21
CA TYR A 175 -25.06 6.13 3.31
C TYR A 175 -25.64 6.83 4.53
N ALA A 176 -26.49 6.12 5.28
CA ALA A 176 -26.89 6.54 6.62
C ALA A 176 -25.64 6.71 7.51
N LYS A 177 -25.72 7.64 8.48
CA LYS A 177 -24.57 7.96 9.34
C LYS A 177 -24.01 6.74 10.08
N GLU A 178 -24.89 5.86 10.53
CA GLU A 178 -24.55 4.63 11.25
C GLU A 178 -23.78 3.65 10.36
N VAL A 179 -24.23 3.47 9.12
CA VAL A 179 -23.54 2.61 8.14
C VAL A 179 -22.15 3.15 7.83
N TRP A 180 -22.03 4.47 7.67
CA TRP A 180 -20.72 5.08 7.46
C TRP A 180 -19.80 4.94 8.67
N ALA A 181 -20.34 5.14 9.89
CA ALA A 181 -19.58 4.98 11.14
C ALA A 181 -19.04 3.56 11.30
N ASN A 182 -19.85 2.55 11.01
CA ASN A 182 -19.41 1.14 11.06
C ASN A 182 -18.30 0.85 10.03
N ARG A 183 -18.47 1.28 8.77
CA ARG A 183 -17.44 1.14 7.74
C ARG A 183 -16.14 1.85 8.10
N TRP A 184 -16.25 3.02 8.72
CA TRP A 184 -15.09 3.75 9.22
C TRP A 184 -14.38 2.97 10.33
N ALA A 185 -15.15 2.45 11.31
CA ALA A 185 -14.61 1.65 12.42
C ALA A 185 -13.89 0.38 11.91
N ASP A 186 -14.47 -0.32 10.94
CA ASP A 186 -13.86 -1.47 10.29
C ASP A 186 -12.55 -1.08 9.58
N GLY A 187 -12.60 -0.01 8.79
CA GLY A 187 -11.41 0.52 8.12
C GLY A 187 -10.30 0.91 9.09
N MET A 188 -10.64 1.55 10.21
CA MET A 188 -9.68 1.90 11.26
C MET A 188 -9.12 0.64 11.93
N CYS A 189 -9.96 -0.36 12.24
CA CYS A 189 -9.52 -1.63 12.80
C CYS A 189 -8.46 -2.32 11.92
N LEU A 190 -8.70 -2.38 10.60
CA LEU A 190 -7.77 -2.98 9.63
C LEU A 190 -6.49 -2.15 9.48
N LEU A 191 -6.61 -0.81 9.46
CA LEU A 191 -5.47 0.10 9.38
C LEU A 191 -4.59 -0.01 10.63
N ASP A 192 -5.18 0.05 11.82
CA ASP A 192 -4.46 -0.02 13.08
C ASP A 192 -3.72 -1.34 13.22
N HIS A 193 -4.38 -2.46 12.89
CA HIS A 193 -3.73 -3.77 12.90
C HIS A 193 -2.59 -3.85 11.86
N SER A 194 -2.73 -3.24 10.68
CA SER A 194 -1.62 -3.21 9.72
C SER A 194 -0.42 -2.39 10.24
N MET A 195 -0.66 -1.35 11.03
CA MET A 195 0.40 -0.59 11.68
C MET A 195 1.06 -1.36 12.83
N GLU A 196 0.28 -2.13 13.61
CA GLU A 196 0.84 -3.07 14.61
C GLU A 196 1.75 -4.11 13.94
N CYS A 197 1.35 -4.66 12.80
CA CYS A 197 2.18 -5.57 12.01
C CYS A 197 3.48 -4.89 11.54
N ALA A 198 3.41 -3.65 11.07
CA ALA A 198 4.58 -2.89 10.64
C ALA A 198 5.55 -2.62 11.80
N GLU A 199 5.03 -2.20 12.96
CA GLU A 199 5.83 -2.03 14.20
C GLU A 199 6.50 -3.32 14.63
N MET A 200 5.77 -4.44 14.55
CA MET A 200 6.33 -5.75 14.89
C MET A 200 7.48 -6.12 13.96
N GLN A 201 7.35 -5.90 12.64
CA GLN A 201 8.43 -6.14 11.69
C GLN A 201 9.68 -5.32 12.01
N VAL A 202 9.52 -4.02 12.31
CA VAL A 202 10.66 -3.17 12.71
C VAL A 202 11.29 -3.68 14.00
N LYS A 203 10.46 -4.03 15.01
CA LYS A 203 10.92 -4.57 16.29
C LYS A 203 11.70 -5.88 16.14
N MET A 204 11.30 -6.72 15.20
CA MET A 204 11.97 -7.98 14.87
C MET A 204 13.16 -7.80 13.92
N ASN A 205 13.55 -6.55 13.62
CA ASN A 205 14.62 -6.20 12.68
C ASN A 205 14.37 -6.72 11.25
N ASN A 206 13.11 -6.83 10.88
CA ASN A 206 12.62 -7.21 9.56
C ASN A 206 12.06 -5.99 8.81
N PHE A 207 11.56 -6.20 7.60
CA PHE A 207 11.13 -5.13 6.71
C PHE A 207 9.63 -5.20 6.45
N PHE A 208 9.02 -4.02 6.29
CA PHE A 208 7.63 -3.91 5.87
C PHE A 208 7.50 -2.97 4.68
N VAL A 209 6.39 -3.11 3.96
CA VAL A 209 5.94 -2.21 2.91
C VAL A 209 4.47 -1.94 3.14
N PHE A 210 4.09 -0.70 3.40
CA PHE A 210 2.69 -0.27 3.52
C PHE A 210 2.31 0.58 2.32
N GLU A 211 1.22 0.22 1.63
CA GLU A 211 0.73 0.88 0.42
C GLU A 211 -0.66 1.48 0.65
N HIS A 212 -0.81 2.79 0.36
CA HIS A 212 -2.11 3.46 0.32
C HIS A 212 -2.12 4.58 -0.73
N PRO A 213 -3.32 5.01 -1.21
CA PRO A 213 -3.42 6.19 -2.07
C PRO A 213 -2.76 7.39 -1.41
N SER A 214 -2.02 8.19 -2.18
CA SER A 214 -1.18 9.26 -1.61
C SER A 214 -1.96 10.36 -0.88
N ARG A 215 -3.24 10.54 -1.23
CA ARG A 215 -4.16 11.51 -0.61
C ARG A 215 -5.12 10.90 0.41
N ALA A 216 -4.99 9.62 0.73
CA ALA A 216 -5.87 8.96 1.69
C ALA A 216 -5.74 9.58 3.08
N THR A 217 -6.87 9.77 3.77
CA THR A 217 -6.89 10.29 5.14
C THR A 217 -6.25 9.35 6.15
N SER A 218 -5.96 8.11 5.77
CA SER A 218 -5.16 7.17 6.56
C SER A 218 -3.79 7.73 6.94
N TRP A 219 -3.16 8.54 6.10
CA TRP A 219 -1.84 9.14 6.38
C TRP A 219 -1.84 10.12 7.55
N SER A 220 -3.01 10.65 7.92
CA SER A 220 -3.18 11.53 9.08
C SER A 220 -3.54 10.79 10.37
N GLN A 221 -3.82 9.47 10.32
CA GLN A 221 -4.19 8.69 11.48
C GLN A 221 -3.02 8.51 12.45
N ALA A 222 -3.32 8.45 13.75
CA ALA A 222 -2.32 8.40 14.81
C ALA A 222 -1.40 7.16 14.69
N SER A 223 -1.96 5.99 14.37
CA SER A 223 -1.19 4.75 14.17
C SER A 223 -0.18 4.86 13.02
N VAL A 224 -0.59 5.44 11.88
CA VAL A 224 0.29 5.63 10.72
C VAL A 224 1.39 6.65 11.02
N LYS A 225 1.07 7.77 11.70
CA LYS A 225 2.06 8.76 12.13
C LYS A 225 3.08 8.16 13.09
N ARG A 226 2.64 7.30 14.01
CA ARG A 226 3.51 6.61 14.96
C ARG A 226 4.53 5.73 14.25
N VAL A 227 4.10 4.92 13.28
CA VAL A 227 5.01 4.10 12.46
C VAL A 227 5.95 4.95 11.62
N ALA A 228 5.43 6.01 11.00
CA ALA A 228 6.23 6.94 10.18
C ALA A 228 7.32 7.67 10.97
N ALA A 229 7.15 7.81 12.30
CA ALA A 229 8.13 8.43 13.19
C ALA A 229 9.26 7.47 13.64
N ILE A 230 9.16 6.17 13.33
CA ILE A 230 10.20 5.21 13.71
C ILE A 230 11.48 5.49 12.90
N PRO A 231 12.65 5.60 13.55
CA PRO A 231 13.91 5.81 12.85
C PRO A 231 14.16 4.76 11.76
N GLY A 232 14.51 5.20 10.56
CA GLY A 232 14.74 4.33 9.40
C GLY A 232 13.50 4.00 8.58
N VAL A 233 12.32 4.43 9.02
CA VAL A 233 11.09 4.38 8.22
C VAL A 233 10.98 5.65 7.39
N ASP A 234 10.82 5.48 6.08
CA ASP A 234 10.66 6.55 5.11
C ASP A 234 9.46 6.31 4.21
N SER A 235 9.06 7.31 3.45
CA SER A 235 7.99 7.14 2.47
C SER A 235 8.32 7.78 1.12
N ILE A 236 7.81 7.16 0.07
CA ILE A 236 7.95 7.66 -1.30
C ILE A 236 6.57 7.65 -1.99
N THR A 237 6.31 8.68 -2.78
CA THR A 237 5.11 8.73 -3.62
C THR A 237 5.46 8.39 -5.06
N ILE A 238 4.71 7.48 -5.66
CA ILE A 238 4.85 7.02 -7.03
C ILE A 238 3.55 7.19 -7.81
N ASP A 239 3.61 7.15 -9.13
CA ASP A 239 2.43 7.10 -10.01
C ASP A 239 2.43 5.74 -10.73
N MET A 240 1.38 4.92 -10.51
CA MET A 240 1.33 3.53 -10.99
C MET A 240 1.32 3.41 -12.53
N CYS A 241 0.97 4.48 -13.28
CA CYS A 241 1.13 4.49 -14.73
C CYS A 241 2.60 4.29 -15.15
N MET A 242 3.56 4.77 -14.34
CA MET A 242 5.00 4.55 -14.58
C MET A 242 5.44 3.10 -14.34
N LEU A 243 4.55 2.28 -13.80
CA LEU A 243 4.75 0.87 -13.50
C LEU A 243 3.78 -0.02 -14.29
N GLY A 244 3.16 0.53 -15.35
CA GLY A 244 2.34 -0.24 -16.28
C GLY A 244 0.87 -0.37 -15.88
N LEU A 245 0.37 0.38 -14.89
CA LEU A 245 -1.06 0.40 -14.62
C LEU A 245 -1.78 1.07 -15.80
N ALA A 246 -2.64 0.29 -16.47
CA ALA A 246 -3.37 0.75 -17.66
C ALA A 246 -4.80 0.23 -17.65
N SER A 247 -5.67 0.87 -18.40
CA SER A 247 -7.04 0.43 -18.58
C SER A 247 -7.08 -0.92 -19.30
N LYS A 248 -7.96 -1.82 -18.86
CA LYS A 248 -8.03 -3.20 -19.33
C LYS A 248 -8.40 -3.30 -20.83
N VAL A 249 -9.31 -2.45 -21.27
CA VAL A 249 -9.86 -2.52 -22.64
C VAL A 249 -9.02 -1.71 -23.62
N LYS A 250 -8.62 -0.49 -23.22
CA LYS A 250 -7.93 0.45 -24.14
C LYS A 250 -6.42 0.47 -23.99
N GLY A 251 -5.87 -0.15 -22.93
CA GLY A 251 -4.44 -0.11 -22.65
C GLY A 251 -3.91 1.29 -22.29
N THR A 252 -4.80 2.30 -22.16
CA THR A 252 -4.40 3.66 -21.80
C THR A 252 -3.91 3.71 -20.37
N PRO A 253 -2.75 4.32 -20.07
CA PRO A 253 -2.22 4.46 -18.74
C PRO A 253 -3.22 5.06 -17.74
N MET A 254 -3.26 4.54 -16.51
CA MET A 254 -4.08 5.07 -15.42
C MET A 254 -3.18 5.59 -14.31
N ARG A 255 -3.27 6.88 -14.00
CA ARG A 255 -2.45 7.49 -12.95
C ARG A 255 -3.09 7.30 -11.57
N LYS A 256 -2.80 6.16 -10.93
CA LYS A 256 -3.05 5.97 -9.50
C LYS A 256 -1.83 6.49 -8.72
N ARG A 257 -1.99 7.63 -8.06
CA ARG A 257 -0.92 8.16 -7.20
C ARG A 257 -0.93 7.43 -5.88
N THR A 258 0.16 6.75 -5.58
CA THR A 258 0.29 5.85 -4.45
C THR A 258 1.47 6.27 -3.59
N ARG A 259 1.31 6.25 -2.27
CA ARG A 259 2.38 6.46 -1.31
C ARG A 259 2.75 5.13 -0.68
N ILE A 260 4.04 4.86 -0.63
CA ILE A 260 4.63 3.68 -0.02
C ILE A 260 5.39 4.14 1.22
N MET A 261 5.14 3.52 2.37
CA MET A 261 5.91 3.68 3.60
C MET A 261 6.64 2.39 3.91
N THR A 262 7.93 2.46 4.23
CA THR A 262 8.77 1.28 4.42
C THR A 262 10.06 1.62 5.16
N ASN A 263 10.66 0.65 5.83
CA ASN A 263 12.04 0.71 6.33
C ASN A 263 13.05 0.04 5.37
N SER A 264 12.62 -0.36 4.16
CA SER A 264 13.47 -0.98 3.13
C SER A 264 14.15 0.10 2.26
N LYS A 265 15.39 0.42 2.54
CA LYS A 265 16.21 1.34 1.70
C LYS A 265 16.34 0.84 0.25
N PRO A 266 16.57 -0.45 -0.05
CA PRO A 266 16.59 -0.97 -1.42
C PRO A 266 15.30 -0.67 -2.18
N LEU A 267 14.12 -0.87 -1.55
CA LEU A 267 12.85 -0.57 -2.20
C LEU A 267 12.70 0.91 -2.51
N LEU A 268 13.04 1.79 -1.57
CA LEU A 268 12.99 3.24 -1.78
C LEU A 268 13.87 3.67 -2.97
N GLN A 269 15.04 3.05 -3.14
CA GLN A 269 15.93 3.32 -4.29
C GLN A 269 15.31 2.85 -5.61
N LEU A 270 14.72 1.65 -5.65
CA LEU A 270 14.07 1.09 -6.84
C LEU A 270 12.84 1.91 -7.28
N LEU A 271 12.17 2.56 -6.32
CA LEU A 271 10.99 3.39 -6.57
C LEU A 271 11.33 4.85 -6.93
N LYS A 272 12.59 5.29 -6.81
CA LYS A 272 13.01 6.64 -7.24
C LYS A 272 12.73 6.83 -8.72
N GLY A 273 12.25 8.04 -9.07
CA GLY A 273 11.92 8.39 -10.46
C GLY A 273 10.61 7.80 -10.99
N LYS A 274 9.82 7.07 -10.18
CA LYS A 274 8.53 6.52 -10.60
C LYS A 274 7.37 7.52 -10.45
N ARG A 275 7.66 8.83 -10.58
CA ARG A 275 6.67 9.90 -10.70
C ARG A 275 6.37 10.15 -12.17
N CYS A 276 5.09 10.28 -12.50
CA CYS A 276 4.66 10.58 -13.86
C CYS A 276 5.05 12.02 -14.25
N ASP A 277 5.74 12.15 -15.36
CA ASP A 277 6.15 13.41 -15.98
C ASP A 277 5.05 14.02 -16.88
N LYS A 278 3.87 13.34 -16.97
CA LYS A 278 2.75 13.72 -17.83
C LYS A 278 3.06 13.64 -19.35
N SER A 279 4.08 12.91 -19.76
CA SER A 279 4.44 12.70 -21.16
C SER A 279 3.44 11.82 -21.95
N HIS A 280 2.44 11.26 -21.25
CA HIS A 280 1.41 10.40 -21.83
C HIS A 280 0.02 10.74 -21.29
N ASP A 281 -1.01 10.44 -22.07
CA ASP A 281 -2.40 10.60 -21.66
C ASP A 281 -2.79 9.61 -20.58
N HIS A 282 -3.76 10.00 -19.74
CA HIS A 282 -4.26 9.16 -18.68
C HIS A 282 -5.75 8.87 -18.79
N ARG A 283 -6.11 7.61 -18.62
CA ARG A 283 -7.49 7.25 -18.31
C ARG A 283 -7.79 7.53 -16.84
N LEU A 284 -8.94 8.10 -16.57
CA LEU A 284 -9.40 8.29 -15.19
C LEU A 284 -9.61 6.92 -14.50
N ILE A 285 -9.22 6.81 -13.23
CA ILE A 285 -9.36 5.57 -12.46
C ILE A 285 -10.80 5.30 -12.01
N TRP A 286 -11.69 6.29 -12.08
CA TRP A 286 -13.12 6.13 -11.80
C TRP A 286 -13.91 5.86 -13.08
N GLY A 287 -15.12 5.26 -12.93
CA GLY A 287 -16.00 4.88 -14.00
C GLY A 287 -15.89 3.40 -14.38
N TYR A 288 -16.68 2.98 -15.34
CA TYR A 288 -16.90 1.58 -15.70
C TYR A 288 -16.23 1.23 -17.02
N GLU A 289 -15.69 0.01 -17.16
CA GLU A 289 -15.05 -0.45 -18.38
C GLU A 289 -14.92 -1.98 -18.37
N GLY A 290 -15.36 -2.64 -19.46
CA GLY A 290 -15.18 -4.09 -19.63
C GLY A 290 -15.89 -4.93 -18.56
N GLY A 291 -17.08 -4.51 -18.12
CA GLY A 291 -17.90 -5.26 -17.16
C GLY A 291 -17.52 -5.06 -15.69
N GLN A 292 -16.63 -4.11 -15.37
CA GLN A 292 -16.25 -3.81 -13.98
C GLN A 292 -15.81 -2.36 -13.80
N THR A 293 -15.75 -1.89 -12.54
CA THR A 293 -15.26 -0.55 -12.25
C THR A 293 -13.75 -0.45 -12.50
N ARG A 294 -13.27 0.69 -13.02
CA ARG A 294 -11.82 0.91 -13.18
C ARG A 294 -11.10 1.00 -11.84
N THR A 295 -11.82 1.39 -10.77
CA THR A 295 -11.26 1.41 -9.42
C THR A 295 -10.94 0.02 -8.90
N SER A 296 -11.82 -0.99 -9.12
CA SER A 296 -11.52 -2.38 -8.75
C SER A 296 -10.32 -2.94 -9.53
N TRP A 297 -10.26 -2.64 -10.82
CA TRP A 297 -9.09 -2.98 -11.64
C TRP A 297 -7.80 -2.29 -11.16
N ALA A 298 -7.87 -1.02 -10.76
CA ALA A 298 -6.71 -0.27 -10.25
C ALA A 298 -6.20 -0.72 -8.87
N GLN A 299 -6.92 -1.60 -8.17
CA GLN A 299 -6.43 -2.25 -6.95
C GLN A 299 -5.39 -3.35 -7.26
N ILE A 300 -5.38 -3.85 -8.50
CA ILE A 300 -4.46 -4.89 -8.91
C ILE A 300 -3.08 -4.27 -9.14
N TYR A 301 -2.08 -4.77 -8.40
CA TYR A 301 -0.70 -4.35 -8.62
C TYR A 301 -0.21 -4.73 -10.01
N PRO A 302 0.30 -3.77 -10.80
CA PRO A 302 0.92 -4.07 -12.08
C PRO A 302 2.16 -4.95 -11.87
N LYS A 303 2.40 -5.87 -12.80
CA LYS A 303 3.54 -6.79 -12.72
C LYS A 303 4.89 -6.09 -12.46
N PRO A 304 5.25 -4.97 -13.15
CA PRO A 304 6.49 -4.26 -12.85
C PRO A 304 6.61 -3.76 -11.42
N PHE A 305 5.49 -3.39 -10.76
CA PHE A 305 5.52 -3.02 -9.35
C PHE A 305 5.79 -4.24 -8.46
N VAL A 306 5.11 -5.36 -8.73
CA VAL A 306 5.36 -6.63 -8.03
C VAL A 306 6.82 -7.07 -8.18
N ASP A 307 7.39 -6.96 -9.38
CA ASP A 307 8.79 -7.30 -9.64
C ASP A 307 9.77 -6.44 -8.81
N LEU A 308 9.47 -5.14 -8.62
CA LEU A 308 10.29 -4.27 -7.76
C LEU A 308 10.20 -4.66 -6.28
N LEU A 309 9.00 -5.04 -5.80
CA LEU A 309 8.83 -5.54 -4.43
C LEU A 309 9.65 -6.81 -4.19
N VAL A 310 9.59 -7.76 -5.12
CA VAL A 310 10.34 -9.02 -5.06
C VAL A 310 11.85 -8.77 -5.16
N ALA A 311 12.29 -7.87 -6.05
CA ALA A 311 13.70 -7.51 -6.19
C ALA A 311 14.27 -6.89 -4.90
N ALA A 312 13.50 -6.00 -4.24
CA ALA A 312 13.91 -5.44 -2.95
C ALA A 312 14.02 -6.53 -1.86
N ALA A 313 13.07 -7.47 -1.84
CA ALA A 313 13.10 -8.58 -0.90
C ALA A 313 14.32 -9.50 -1.12
N GLN A 314 14.70 -9.76 -2.38
CA GLN A 314 15.91 -10.52 -2.70
C GLN A 314 17.19 -9.86 -2.16
N VAL A 315 17.26 -8.51 -2.18
CA VAL A 315 18.41 -7.81 -1.61
C VAL A 315 18.50 -8.08 -0.10
N HIS A 316 17.37 -7.99 0.62
CA HIS A 316 17.36 -8.26 2.06
C HIS A 316 17.71 -9.70 2.41
N VAL A 317 17.22 -10.67 1.65
CA VAL A 317 17.54 -12.10 1.85
C VAL A 317 19.02 -12.41 1.64
N ARG A 318 19.71 -11.66 0.75
CA ARG A 318 21.15 -11.86 0.49
C ARG A 318 22.03 -11.18 1.54
N MET A 319 21.51 -10.21 2.27
CA MET A 319 22.25 -9.43 3.26
C MET A 319 22.17 -10.03 4.67
N GLY A 320 21.15 -10.85 4.97
CA GLY A 320 20.96 -11.59 6.22
C GLY A 320 21.44 -13.02 6.10
#